data_7cdacb6ca93028bef34e14e2c33a9893
#
_entry.id   7cdacb6ca93028bef34e14e2c33a9893
#
_cell.length_a   1.000
_cell.length_b   1.000
_cell.length_c   1.000
_cell.angle_alpha   90.00
_cell.angle_beta   90.00
_cell.angle_gamma   90.00
#
_symmetry.space_group_name_H-M   'P 1'
#
loop_
_entity.id
_entity.type
_entity.pdbx_description
1 polymer ?
#
loop_
_entity_poly.entity_id
_entity_poly.type
_entity_poly.pdbx_seq_one_letter_code
_entity_poly.pdbx_strand_id
1 'polypeptide(L)'
;MSSIKLKNISKYVCKNVNLEIFDKELLVLLGPNGAGKSTLLNIIAGLINYEGSVFFDNKPVDRLPANKRRIGYLFQELNLFPHFDVAANIAYGLKVQKRPQNEINAKVEELLQIMKIIHLSSRYPKELSGGEKQRAALARALANSPRILLLDEPMNSLDYRTSKHLRTEFKILQKKLGITTLYVTHNFYEAEEMAQRIAVLDKGRVEQIGSPKEIFFHPTEVVNDFIGAPNILTCDYCNRLSFGLVEVKCGDISLVVSSERKEIKKVAILPEDIYLSDTKPPGPDVNRVKGRLIEIEESSSTVCCSVVTGKNSLRVKLSQEIFASMSLNTGDEVWLILALRKLKIITDGE
;
A
#
# COMPACT_ATOMS: atom_id res chain seq x y z
N MET A 1 -4.99 -1.94 -25.35
CA MET A 1 -4.35 -2.86 -24.42
C MET A 1 -3.05 -2.23 -23.95
N SER A 2 -2.61 -2.51 -22.73
CA SER A 2 -1.43 -1.86 -22.11
C SER A 2 -0.79 -2.76 -21.06
N SER A 3 -0.67 -4.05 -21.32
CA SER A 3 0.02 -4.98 -20.41
C SER A 3 1.53 -4.66 -20.36
N ILE A 4 2.16 -4.96 -19.21
CA ILE A 4 3.60 -4.84 -19.02
C ILE A 4 4.13 -6.21 -18.67
N LYS A 5 5.25 -6.61 -19.32
CA LYS A 5 5.95 -7.85 -18.99
C LYS A 5 7.44 -7.59 -18.87
N LEU A 6 8.00 -7.97 -17.73
CA LEU A 6 9.42 -7.96 -17.44
C LEU A 6 9.96 -9.38 -17.58
N LYS A 7 11.04 -9.55 -18.31
CA LYS A 7 11.71 -10.83 -18.48
C LYS A 7 13.18 -10.70 -18.12
N ASN A 8 13.58 -11.45 -17.09
CA ASN A 8 14.98 -11.59 -16.64
C ASN A 8 15.65 -10.24 -16.37
N ILE A 9 14.92 -9.30 -15.79
CA ILE A 9 15.41 -7.94 -15.53
C ILE A 9 16.46 -7.96 -14.44
N SER A 10 17.66 -7.47 -14.75
CA SER A 10 18.77 -7.30 -13.81
C SER A 10 19.35 -5.91 -13.90
N LYS A 11 19.46 -5.22 -12.76
CA LYS A 11 20.11 -3.93 -12.59
C LYS A 11 20.24 -3.57 -11.12
N TYR A 12 21.40 -3.11 -10.69
CA TYR A 12 21.68 -2.78 -9.29
C TYR A 12 21.30 -3.93 -8.34
N VAL A 13 20.37 -3.70 -7.44
CA VAL A 13 19.84 -4.71 -6.53
C VAL A 13 18.94 -5.74 -7.23
N CYS A 14 18.28 -5.36 -8.33
CA CYS A 14 17.34 -6.25 -9.05
C CYS A 14 18.08 -7.39 -9.72
N LYS A 15 17.62 -8.63 -9.50
CA LYS A 15 18.26 -9.88 -9.96
C LYS A 15 17.22 -10.77 -10.63
N ASN A 16 17.31 -10.91 -11.96
CA ASN A 16 16.48 -11.82 -12.75
C ASN A 16 14.98 -11.65 -12.48
N VAL A 17 14.49 -10.39 -12.37
CA VAL A 17 13.10 -10.11 -12.08
C VAL A 17 12.21 -10.45 -13.26
N ASN A 18 11.19 -11.28 -13.00
CA ASN A 18 10.11 -11.61 -13.92
C ASN A 18 8.80 -11.16 -13.30
N LEU A 19 8.05 -10.31 -14.00
CA LEU A 19 6.79 -9.75 -13.53
C LEU A 19 5.86 -9.47 -14.71
N GLU A 20 4.58 -9.76 -14.54
CA GLU A 20 3.56 -9.44 -15.53
C GLU A 20 2.43 -8.65 -14.90
N ILE A 21 2.08 -7.52 -15.51
CA ILE A 21 1.00 -6.63 -15.13
C ILE A 21 -0.03 -6.66 -16.27
N PHE A 22 -1.25 -7.02 -15.96
CA PHE A 22 -2.30 -7.18 -16.98
C PHE A 22 -2.87 -5.84 -17.44
N ASP A 23 -3.51 -5.84 -18.61
CA ASP A 23 -4.18 -4.65 -19.15
C ASP A 23 -5.21 -4.12 -18.13
N LYS A 24 -5.14 -2.81 -17.85
CA LYS A 24 -5.99 -2.07 -16.91
C LYS A 24 -5.88 -2.51 -15.44
N GLU A 25 -4.93 -3.37 -15.13
CA GLU A 25 -4.66 -3.80 -13.76
C GLU A 25 -4.04 -2.67 -12.94
N LEU A 26 -4.40 -2.62 -11.65
CA LEU A 26 -3.66 -1.94 -10.62
C LEU A 26 -2.88 -3.00 -9.82
N LEU A 27 -1.62 -3.20 -10.19
CA LEU A 27 -0.68 -4.02 -9.45
C LEU A 27 0.05 -3.15 -8.44
N VAL A 28 0.14 -3.61 -7.20
CA VAL A 28 1.01 -2.98 -6.19
C VAL A 28 2.31 -3.75 -6.07
N LEU A 29 3.43 -3.04 -6.17
CA LEU A 29 4.75 -3.55 -5.85
C LEU A 29 5.08 -3.17 -4.42
N LEU A 30 4.99 -4.14 -3.53
CA LEU A 30 5.23 -4.01 -2.10
C LEU A 30 6.66 -4.49 -1.76
N GLY A 31 7.29 -3.89 -0.77
CA GLY A 31 8.59 -4.36 -0.28
C GLY A 31 9.32 -3.34 0.58
N PRO A 32 10.36 -3.75 1.32
CA PRO A 32 11.15 -2.86 2.17
C PRO A 32 11.90 -1.80 1.36
N ASN A 33 12.42 -0.79 2.07
CA ASN A 33 13.29 0.21 1.46
C ASN A 33 14.57 -0.46 0.94
N GLY A 34 15.03 -0.02 -0.24
CA GLY A 34 16.20 -0.62 -0.89
C GLY A 34 15.94 -1.93 -1.65
N ALA A 35 14.72 -2.49 -1.62
CA ALA A 35 14.41 -3.74 -2.35
C ALA A 35 14.50 -3.64 -3.89
N GLY A 36 14.57 -2.43 -4.46
CA GLY A 36 14.69 -2.22 -5.91
C GLY A 36 13.40 -1.73 -6.60
N LYS A 37 12.39 -1.33 -5.82
CA LYS A 37 11.08 -0.90 -6.34
C LYS A 37 11.19 0.27 -7.34
N SER A 38 11.81 1.38 -6.95
CA SER A 38 12.02 2.54 -7.83
C SER A 38 12.95 2.22 -9.01
N THR A 39 13.89 1.28 -8.83
CA THR A 39 14.74 0.79 -9.93
C THR A 39 13.89 0.14 -11.01
N LEU A 40 12.93 -0.72 -10.66
CA LEU A 40 12.02 -1.33 -11.61
C LEU A 40 11.13 -0.30 -12.32
N LEU A 41 10.61 0.71 -11.59
CA LEU A 41 9.87 1.80 -12.22
C LEU A 41 10.71 2.54 -13.26
N ASN A 42 11.96 2.87 -12.92
CA ASN A 42 12.89 3.57 -13.83
C ASN A 42 13.25 2.72 -15.06
N ILE A 43 13.36 1.42 -14.92
CA ILE A 43 13.55 0.46 -16.03
C ILE A 43 12.35 0.47 -16.96
N ILE A 44 11.14 0.31 -16.40
CA ILE A 44 9.89 0.32 -17.17
C ILE A 44 9.74 1.67 -17.90
N ALA A 45 10.07 2.76 -17.24
CA ALA A 45 10.03 4.10 -17.83
C ALA A 45 11.11 4.33 -18.91
N GLY A 46 12.16 3.51 -18.96
CA GLY A 46 13.28 3.68 -19.89
C GLY A 46 14.24 4.81 -19.50
N LEU A 47 14.35 5.08 -18.21
CA LEU A 47 15.21 6.12 -17.64
C LEU A 47 16.63 5.61 -17.32
N ILE A 48 16.79 4.31 -17.17
CA ILE A 48 18.08 3.66 -16.89
C ILE A 48 18.27 2.43 -17.77
N ASN A 49 19.52 2.08 -18.05
CA ASN A 49 19.88 0.85 -18.78
C ASN A 49 19.75 -0.37 -17.85
N TYR A 50 19.46 -1.52 -18.42
CA TYR A 50 19.22 -2.78 -17.72
C TYR A 50 19.58 -3.98 -18.60
N GLU A 51 19.69 -5.15 -18.00
CA GLU A 51 19.75 -6.45 -18.67
C GLU A 51 18.36 -7.09 -18.65
N GLY A 52 18.06 -7.93 -19.64
CA GLY A 52 16.74 -8.53 -19.82
C GLY A 52 15.90 -7.76 -20.83
N SER A 53 14.56 -7.90 -20.77
CA SER A 53 13.68 -7.25 -21.72
C SER A 53 12.36 -6.81 -21.10
N VAL A 54 11.90 -5.62 -21.49
CA VAL A 54 10.59 -5.04 -21.15
C VAL A 54 9.67 -5.08 -22.37
N PHE A 55 8.46 -5.57 -22.16
CA PHE A 55 7.44 -5.64 -23.22
C PHE A 55 6.21 -4.85 -22.82
N PHE A 56 5.62 -4.12 -23.77
CA PHE A 56 4.28 -3.56 -23.69
C PHE A 56 3.42 -4.22 -24.77
N ASP A 57 2.29 -4.81 -24.39
CA ASP A 57 1.41 -5.57 -25.28
C ASP A 57 2.19 -6.62 -26.12
N ASN A 58 3.08 -7.36 -25.44
CA ASN A 58 4.00 -8.34 -26.06
C ASN A 58 5.02 -7.77 -27.08
N LYS A 59 5.13 -6.45 -27.21
CA LYS A 59 6.12 -5.80 -28.06
C LYS A 59 7.29 -5.32 -27.21
N PRO A 60 8.55 -5.66 -27.58
CA PRO A 60 9.71 -5.19 -26.84
C PRO A 60 9.86 -3.67 -26.95
N VAL A 61 10.15 -3.02 -25.82
CA VAL A 61 10.32 -1.56 -25.72
C VAL A 61 11.73 -1.15 -25.33
N ASP A 62 12.67 -2.09 -25.28
CA ASP A 62 14.04 -1.87 -24.81
C ASP A 62 14.76 -0.76 -25.60
N ARG A 63 14.52 -0.68 -26.91
CA ARG A 63 15.10 0.33 -27.80
C ARG A 63 14.30 1.64 -27.85
N LEU A 64 13.13 1.71 -27.18
CA LEU A 64 12.32 2.92 -27.16
C LEU A 64 12.82 3.85 -26.04
N PRO A 65 13.16 5.11 -26.37
CA PRO A 65 13.50 6.10 -25.37
C PRO A 65 12.27 6.43 -24.50
N ALA A 66 12.48 6.91 -23.27
CA ALA A 66 11.43 7.17 -22.27
C ALA A 66 10.24 7.99 -22.83
N ASN A 67 10.53 9.05 -23.60
CA ASN A 67 9.50 9.93 -24.17
C ASN A 67 8.60 9.25 -25.24
N LYS A 68 8.99 8.08 -25.74
CA LYS A 68 8.20 7.29 -26.71
C LYS A 68 7.40 6.17 -26.05
N ARG A 69 7.64 5.86 -24.78
CA ARG A 69 6.95 4.77 -24.05
C ARG A 69 5.52 5.12 -23.63
N ARG A 70 5.08 6.37 -23.74
CA ARG A 70 3.74 6.86 -23.37
C ARG A 70 3.33 6.51 -21.96
N ILE A 71 4.22 6.73 -21.01
CA ILE A 71 4.06 6.47 -19.59
C ILE A 71 3.78 7.78 -18.86
N GLY A 72 2.84 7.78 -17.93
CA GLY A 72 2.74 8.77 -16.87
C GLY A 72 3.57 8.30 -15.68
N TYR A 73 4.41 9.14 -15.12
CA TYR A 73 5.24 8.81 -13.97
C TYR A 73 5.07 9.84 -12.88
N LEU A 74 4.66 9.39 -11.71
CA LEU A 74 4.66 10.18 -10.48
C LEU A 74 5.82 9.72 -9.61
N PHE A 75 6.83 10.56 -9.49
CA PHE A 75 8.01 10.31 -8.67
C PHE A 75 7.70 10.52 -7.18
N GLN A 76 8.45 9.88 -6.31
CA GLN A 76 8.35 10.04 -4.86
C GLN A 76 8.47 11.51 -4.43
N GLU A 77 9.43 12.23 -4.98
CA GLU A 77 9.52 13.69 -4.88
C GLU A 77 8.70 14.33 -5.98
N LEU A 78 7.46 14.56 -5.85
CA LEU A 78 6.49 15.04 -6.86
C LEU A 78 7.04 15.86 -8.04
N ASN A 79 8.22 16.47 -7.90
CA ASN A 79 9.00 17.19 -8.92
C ASN A 79 8.19 18.22 -9.73
N LEU A 80 7.24 18.93 -9.08
CA LEU A 80 6.54 20.03 -9.70
C LEU A 80 7.54 21.13 -10.05
N PHE A 81 7.39 21.72 -11.23
CA PHE A 81 8.22 22.85 -11.65
C PHE A 81 7.91 24.08 -10.79
N PRO A 82 8.84 24.56 -9.95
CA PRO A 82 8.55 25.59 -8.95
C PRO A 82 8.23 26.96 -9.55
N HIS A 83 8.68 27.20 -10.79
CA HIS A 83 8.47 28.42 -11.54
C HIS A 83 7.21 28.42 -12.42
N PHE A 84 6.45 27.34 -12.42
CA PHE A 84 5.18 27.20 -13.10
C PHE A 84 4.05 27.12 -12.08
N ASP A 85 2.92 27.74 -12.38
CA ASP A 85 1.66 27.49 -11.67
C ASP A 85 1.13 26.07 -11.93
N VAL A 86 0.03 25.68 -11.29
CA VAL A 86 -0.57 24.34 -11.44
C VAL A 86 -0.99 24.09 -12.89
N ALA A 87 -1.64 25.07 -13.54
CA ALA A 87 -2.09 24.90 -14.92
C ALA A 87 -0.91 24.74 -15.89
N ALA A 88 0.16 25.51 -15.73
CA ALA A 88 1.38 25.39 -16.53
C ALA A 88 2.13 24.09 -16.28
N ASN A 89 2.19 23.59 -15.03
CA ASN A 89 2.73 22.28 -14.71
C ASN A 89 2.00 21.17 -15.46
N ILE A 90 0.67 21.19 -15.49
CA ILE A 90 -0.16 20.21 -16.21
C ILE A 90 0.04 20.34 -17.72
N ALA A 91 0.05 21.57 -18.23
CA ALA A 91 0.17 21.86 -19.66
C ALA A 91 1.55 21.50 -20.26
N TYR A 92 2.60 21.41 -19.43
CA TYR A 92 3.99 21.33 -19.90
C TYR A 92 4.23 20.22 -20.91
N GLY A 93 3.81 18.99 -20.60
CA GLY A 93 4.00 17.85 -21.50
C GLY A 93 3.28 17.98 -22.84
N LEU A 94 2.10 18.61 -22.84
CA LEU A 94 1.31 18.88 -24.05
C LEU A 94 1.97 19.95 -24.92
N LYS A 95 2.54 21.00 -24.30
CA LYS A 95 3.31 22.04 -24.99
C LYS A 95 4.56 21.47 -25.66
N VAL A 96 5.31 20.60 -24.95
CA VAL A 96 6.47 19.90 -25.52
C VAL A 96 6.09 19.03 -26.73
N GLN A 97 4.88 18.45 -26.73
CA GLN A 97 4.33 17.72 -27.89
C GLN A 97 3.81 18.64 -29.00
N LYS A 98 3.89 19.95 -28.83
CA LYS A 98 3.39 20.96 -29.80
C LYS A 98 1.90 20.76 -30.11
N ARG A 99 1.07 20.40 -29.13
CA ARG A 99 -0.39 20.32 -29.32
C ARG A 99 -1.01 21.70 -29.55
N PRO A 100 -2.12 21.80 -30.28
CA PRO A 100 -2.87 23.05 -30.42
C PRO A 100 -3.28 23.64 -29.08
N GLN A 101 -3.27 24.96 -28.91
CA GLN A 101 -3.54 25.62 -27.63
C GLN A 101 -4.95 25.35 -27.11
N ASN A 102 -5.94 25.21 -27.98
CA ASN A 102 -7.31 24.84 -27.58
C ASN A 102 -7.38 23.43 -26.99
N GLU A 103 -6.64 22.44 -27.53
CA GLU A 103 -6.55 21.10 -26.96
C GLU A 103 -5.84 21.12 -25.59
N ILE A 104 -4.77 21.91 -25.47
CA ILE A 104 -4.06 22.07 -24.20
C ILE A 104 -5.00 22.63 -23.13
N ASN A 105 -5.70 23.73 -23.44
CA ASN A 105 -6.60 24.37 -22.48
C ASN A 105 -7.73 23.43 -22.05
N ALA A 106 -8.37 22.76 -22.99
CA ALA A 106 -9.44 21.81 -22.71
C ALA A 106 -8.95 20.64 -21.83
N LYS A 107 -7.74 20.09 -22.13
CA LYS A 107 -7.18 18.98 -21.33
C LYS A 107 -6.75 19.41 -19.93
N VAL A 108 -6.17 20.60 -19.80
CA VAL A 108 -5.81 21.17 -18.49
C VAL A 108 -7.06 21.38 -17.63
N GLU A 109 -8.11 21.98 -18.19
CA GLU A 109 -9.37 22.20 -17.48
C GLU A 109 -10.02 20.89 -17.06
N GLU A 110 -10.10 19.89 -17.97
CA GLU A 110 -10.58 18.54 -17.65
C GLU A 110 -9.85 17.94 -16.45
N LEU A 111 -8.51 18.00 -16.43
CA LEU A 111 -7.72 17.42 -15.36
C LEU A 111 -7.83 18.19 -14.04
N LEU A 112 -7.92 19.51 -14.08
CA LEU A 112 -8.17 20.36 -12.91
C LEU A 112 -9.52 20.02 -12.26
N GLN A 113 -10.56 19.77 -13.08
CA GLN A 113 -11.88 19.33 -12.61
C GLN A 113 -11.84 17.92 -12.02
N ILE A 114 -11.24 16.95 -12.72
CA ILE A 114 -11.11 15.56 -12.26
C ILE A 114 -10.36 15.49 -10.93
N MET A 115 -9.29 16.27 -10.77
CA MET A 115 -8.48 16.33 -9.54
C MET A 115 -9.08 17.23 -8.46
N LYS A 116 -10.20 17.95 -8.74
CA LYS A 116 -10.85 18.90 -7.84
C LYS A 116 -9.94 20.04 -7.37
N ILE A 117 -9.06 20.53 -8.25
CA ILE A 117 -8.08 21.60 -7.99
C ILE A 117 -8.21 22.80 -8.93
N ILE A 118 -9.38 23.00 -9.56
CA ILE A 118 -9.62 24.11 -10.49
C ILE A 118 -9.34 25.47 -9.86
N HIS A 119 -9.69 25.63 -8.57
CA HIS A 119 -9.47 26.83 -7.78
C HIS A 119 -8.00 27.12 -7.45
N LEU A 120 -7.10 26.18 -7.76
CA LEU A 120 -5.66 26.27 -7.54
C LEU A 120 -4.88 26.48 -8.84
N SER A 121 -5.55 26.61 -9.97
CA SER A 121 -4.95 26.64 -11.33
C SER A 121 -3.79 27.63 -11.48
N SER A 122 -3.90 28.82 -10.88
CA SER A 122 -2.90 29.89 -10.91
C SER A 122 -1.94 29.90 -9.73
N ARG A 123 -2.08 28.97 -8.77
CA ARG A 123 -1.16 28.89 -7.63
C ARG A 123 0.14 28.19 -7.98
N TYR A 124 1.22 28.62 -7.33
CA TYR A 124 2.54 28.01 -7.45
C TYR A 124 2.72 26.86 -6.45
N PRO A 125 3.61 25.88 -6.73
CA PRO A 125 3.84 24.73 -5.86
C PRO A 125 4.12 25.07 -4.38
N LYS A 126 4.81 26.18 -4.10
CA LYS A 126 5.11 26.62 -2.74
C LYS A 126 3.88 27.01 -1.91
N GLU A 127 2.76 27.31 -2.58
CA GLU A 127 1.50 27.78 -1.97
C GLU A 127 0.50 26.63 -1.75
N LEU A 128 0.88 25.40 -2.14
CA LEU A 128 0.03 24.23 -2.08
C LEU A 128 0.35 23.39 -0.84
N SER A 129 -0.69 22.84 -0.23
CA SER A 129 -0.57 21.74 0.75
C SER A 129 -0.01 20.46 0.10
N GLY A 130 0.43 19.50 0.91
CA GLY A 130 0.95 18.22 0.42
C GLY A 130 -0.04 17.49 -0.50
N GLY A 131 -1.31 17.38 -0.09
CA GLY A 131 -2.35 16.73 -0.90
C GLY A 131 -2.68 17.46 -2.20
N GLU A 132 -2.64 18.80 -2.19
CA GLU A 132 -2.83 19.61 -3.41
C GLU A 132 -1.66 19.46 -4.38
N LYS A 133 -0.42 19.43 -3.87
CA LYS A 133 0.77 19.09 -4.68
C LYS A 133 0.64 17.72 -5.34
N GLN A 134 0.16 16.75 -4.57
CA GLN A 134 -0.05 15.38 -5.03
C GLN A 134 -1.07 15.34 -6.21
N ARG A 135 -2.21 16.00 -6.05
CA ARG A 135 -3.24 16.11 -7.10
C ARG A 135 -2.70 16.80 -8.35
N ALA A 136 -1.95 17.88 -8.19
CA ALA A 136 -1.34 18.61 -9.31
C ALA A 136 -0.30 17.74 -10.06
N ALA A 137 0.55 17.01 -9.32
CA ALA A 137 1.54 16.11 -9.89
C ALA A 137 0.89 14.91 -10.62
N LEU A 138 -0.19 14.36 -10.05
CA LEU A 138 -0.96 13.29 -10.71
C LEU A 138 -1.66 13.81 -11.97
N ALA A 139 -2.26 15.01 -11.93
CA ALA A 139 -2.84 15.66 -13.11
C ALA A 139 -1.79 15.81 -14.23
N ARG A 140 -0.57 16.28 -13.89
CA ARG A 140 0.54 16.40 -14.82
C ARG A 140 0.95 15.04 -15.42
N ALA A 141 1.01 13.99 -14.61
CA ALA A 141 1.34 12.64 -15.09
C ALA A 141 0.28 12.09 -16.07
N LEU A 142 -0.98 12.48 -15.91
CA LEU A 142 -2.11 12.07 -16.74
C LEU A 142 -2.31 12.96 -17.99
N ALA A 143 -1.66 14.14 -18.08
CA ALA A 143 -1.91 15.12 -19.13
C ALA A 143 -1.75 14.57 -20.56
N ASN A 144 -0.73 13.75 -20.76
CA ASN A 144 -0.44 13.14 -22.08
C ASN A 144 -1.30 11.90 -22.37
N SER A 145 -2.37 11.67 -21.63
CA SER A 145 -3.24 10.49 -21.76
C SER A 145 -2.42 9.18 -21.83
N PRO A 146 -1.61 8.88 -20.79
CA PRO A 146 -0.76 7.70 -20.79
C PRO A 146 -1.59 6.42 -20.78
N ARG A 147 -1.04 5.34 -21.31
CA ARG A 147 -1.64 4.00 -21.22
C ARG A 147 -1.17 3.25 -19.98
N ILE A 148 -0.01 3.62 -19.45
CA ILE A 148 0.64 3.05 -18.29
C ILE A 148 0.92 4.18 -17.31
N LEU A 149 0.62 3.96 -16.04
CA LEU A 149 0.89 4.89 -14.96
C LEU A 149 1.80 4.22 -13.93
N LEU A 150 2.92 4.87 -13.64
CA LEU A 150 3.88 4.45 -12.63
C LEU A 150 3.81 5.43 -11.46
N LEU A 151 3.63 4.91 -10.25
CA LEU A 151 3.50 5.71 -9.03
C LEU A 151 4.51 5.23 -7.99
N ASP A 152 5.45 6.08 -7.64
CA ASP A 152 6.50 5.77 -6.67
C ASP A 152 6.16 6.41 -5.31
N GLU A 153 5.71 5.59 -4.37
CA GLU A 153 5.31 5.98 -3.01
C GLU A 153 4.43 7.25 -2.96
N PRO A 154 3.33 7.28 -3.71
CA PRO A 154 2.60 8.51 -3.98
C PRO A 154 1.94 9.14 -2.75
N MET A 155 1.81 8.45 -1.62
CA MET A 155 1.08 8.93 -0.44
C MET A 155 1.97 9.14 0.80
N ASN A 156 3.28 8.93 0.69
CA ASN A 156 4.21 8.87 1.82
C ASN A 156 4.31 10.17 2.65
N SER A 157 4.08 11.33 2.03
CA SER A 157 4.22 12.64 2.69
C SER A 157 2.91 13.19 3.25
N LEU A 158 1.84 12.40 3.26
CA LEU A 158 0.51 12.84 3.66
C LEU A 158 0.08 12.24 4.99
N ASP A 159 -0.71 13.00 5.75
CA ASP A 159 -1.38 12.47 6.93
C ASP A 159 -2.37 11.34 6.57
N TYR A 160 -2.71 10.50 7.54
CA TYR A 160 -3.53 9.31 7.33
C TYR A 160 -4.90 9.59 6.71
N ARG A 161 -5.59 10.69 7.12
CA ARG A 161 -6.93 11.00 6.61
C ARG A 161 -6.88 11.44 5.16
N THR A 162 -5.95 12.32 4.84
CA THR A 162 -5.74 12.82 3.47
C THR A 162 -5.32 11.70 2.54
N SER A 163 -4.36 10.86 2.95
CA SER A 163 -3.89 9.74 2.14
C SER A 163 -4.99 8.71 1.88
N LYS A 164 -5.80 8.35 2.88
CA LYS A 164 -6.93 7.43 2.72
C LYS A 164 -7.97 7.96 1.73
N HIS A 165 -8.32 9.24 1.82
CA HIS A 165 -9.27 9.87 0.91
C HIS A 165 -8.75 9.88 -0.53
N LEU A 166 -7.49 10.27 -0.72
CA LEU A 166 -6.84 10.29 -2.03
C LEU A 166 -6.71 8.89 -2.65
N ARG A 167 -6.40 7.85 -1.86
CA ARG A 167 -6.37 6.46 -2.34
C ARG A 167 -7.72 6.02 -2.89
N THR A 168 -8.79 6.29 -2.14
CA THR A 168 -10.15 5.94 -2.58
C THR A 168 -10.51 6.65 -3.88
N GLU A 169 -10.26 7.96 -3.99
CA GLU A 169 -10.51 8.74 -5.20
C GLU A 169 -9.67 8.24 -6.37
N PHE A 170 -8.39 7.98 -6.14
CA PHE A 170 -7.48 7.48 -7.17
C PHE A 170 -7.93 6.11 -7.72
N LYS A 171 -8.33 5.18 -6.84
CA LYS A 171 -8.80 3.85 -7.24
C LYS A 171 -10.03 3.94 -8.16
N ILE A 172 -10.97 4.82 -7.83
CA ILE A 172 -12.16 5.09 -8.68
C ILE A 172 -11.72 5.68 -10.03
N LEU A 173 -10.81 6.64 -10.01
CA LEU A 173 -10.31 7.30 -11.21
C LEU A 173 -9.55 6.32 -12.11
N GLN A 174 -8.64 5.51 -11.57
CA GLN A 174 -7.87 4.51 -12.30
C GLN A 174 -8.79 3.52 -13.03
N LYS A 175 -9.82 3.04 -12.31
CA LYS A 175 -10.84 2.14 -12.89
C LYS A 175 -11.63 2.82 -14.00
N LYS A 176 -12.04 4.09 -13.81
CA LYS A 176 -12.79 4.88 -14.82
C LYS A 176 -11.96 5.13 -16.07
N LEU A 177 -10.68 5.45 -15.92
CA LEU A 177 -9.78 5.72 -17.02
C LEU A 177 -9.26 4.44 -17.72
N GLY A 178 -9.36 3.29 -17.07
CA GLY A 178 -8.86 2.01 -17.56
C GLY A 178 -7.35 2.02 -17.85
N ILE A 179 -6.56 2.67 -16.98
CA ILE A 179 -5.09 2.79 -17.11
C ILE A 179 -4.42 1.67 -16.35
N THR A 180 -3.50 0.94 -17.03
CA THR A 180 -2.64 -0.04 -16.35
C THR A 180 -1.69 0.68 -15.40
N THR A 181 -1.71 0.30 -14.13
CA THR A 181 -1.00 1.04 -13.08
C THR A 181 -0.08 0.13 -12.29
N LEU A 182 1.18 0.53 -12.15
CA LEU A 182 2.11 -0.02 -11.16
C LEU A 182 2.28 0.98 -10.03
N TYR A 183 1.81 0.60 -8.86
CA TYR A 183 1.83 1.40 -7.65
C TYR A 183 2.86 0.84 -6.69
N VAL A 184 3.84 1.64 -6.30
CA VAL A 184 4.90 1.24 -5.37
C VAL A 184 4.61 1.77 -3.98
N THR A 185 4.72 0.91 -2.98
CA THR A 185 4.66 1.28 -1.56
C THR A 185 5.46 0.30 -0.70
N HIS A 186 5.82 0.71 0.50
CA HIS A 186 6.33 -0.17 1.55
C HIS A 186 5.28 -0.46 2.62
N ASN A 187 4.08 0.13 2.52
CA ASN A 187 2.99 -0.02 3.48
C ASN A 187 2.01 -1.10 3.02
N PHE A 188 1.91 -2.18 3.81
CA PHE A 188 1.03 -3.31 3.49
C PHE A 188 -0.45 -2.91 3.44
N TYR A 189 -0.93 -2.06 4.36
CA TYR A 189 -2.35 -1.64 4.37
C TYR A 189 -2.71 -0.80 3.14
N GLU A 190 -1.77 0.02 2.70
CA GLU A 190 -1.95 0.77 1.46
C GLU A 190 -2.02 -0.19 0.27
N ALA A 191 -1.12 -1.18 0.21
CA ALA A 191 -1.13 -2.22 -0.80
C ALA A 191 -2.44 -3.01 -0.79
N GLU A 192 -2.92 -3.43 0.36
CA GLU A 192 -4.18 -4.16 0.53
C GLU A 192 -5.39 -3.35 0.04
N GLU A 193 -5.45 -2.05 0.39
CA GLU A 193 -6.56 -1.17 0.00
C GLU A 193 -6.57 -0.91 -1.51
N MET A 194 -5.38 -0.78 -2.12
CA MET A 194 -5.24 -0.37 -3.51
C MET A 194 -5.27 -1.52 -4.50
N ALA A 195 -4.58 -2.61 -4.21
CA ALA A 195 -4.22 -3.64 -5.18
C ALA A 195 -5.39 -4.50 -5.67
N GLN A 196 -5.32 -4.88 -6.94
CA GLN A 196 -5.98 -6.09 -7.45
C GLN A 196 -5.09 -7.31 -7.22
N ARG A 197 -3.78 -7.17 -7.46
CA ARG A 197 -2.73 -8.10 -7.05
C ARG A 197 -1.58 -7.33 -6.42
N ILE A 198 -0.86 -8.00 -5.52
CA ILE A 198 0.37 -7.52 -4.91
C ILE A 198 1.52 -8.39 -5.40
N ALA A 199 2.60 -7.77 -5.85
CA ALA A 199 3.88 -8.41 -6.04
C ALA A 199 4.81 -7.96 -4.91
N VAL A 200 5.34 -8.88 -4.13
CA VAL A 200 6.28 -8.57 -3.04
C VAL A 200 7.69 -8.70 -3.56
N LEU A 201 8.45 -7.60 -3.47
CA LEU A 201 9.85 -7.51 -3.87
C LEU A 201 10.73 -7.45 -2.62
N ASP A 202 11.65 -8.39 -2.47
CA ASP A 202 12.70 -8.36 -1.45
C ASP A 202 14.07 -8.63 -2.08
N LYS A 203 15.09 -7.91 -1.63
CA LYS A 203 16.50 -8.05 -2.09
C LYS A 203 16.65 -8.19 -3.61
N GLY A 204 15.80 -7.47 -4.36
CA GLY A 204 15.80 -7.44 -5.82
C GLY A 204 15.12 -8.61 -6.51
N ARG A 205 14.38 -9.45 -5.80
CA ARG A 205 13.62 -10.59 -6.35
C ARG A 205 12.14 -10.46 -6.03
N VAL A 206 11.30 -10.95 -6.93
CA VAL A 206 9.88 -11.11 -6.66
C VAL A 206 9.68 -12.40 -5.88
N GLU A 207 9.32 -12.29 -4.62
CA GLU A 207 9.19 -13.41 -3.69
C GLU A 207 7.80 -14.05 -3.74
N GLN A 208 6.78 -13.22 -3.94
CA GLN A 208 5.40 -13.70 -4.02
C GLN A 208 4.55 -12.74 -4.87
N ILE A 209 3.60 -13.31 -5.62
CA ILE A 209 2.56 -12.55 -6.32
C ILE A 209 1.22 -13.21 -6.02
N GLY A 210 0.23 -12.41 -5.61
CA GLY A 210 -1.10 -12.92 -5.31
C GLY A 210 -2.11 -11.81 -5.07
N SER A 211 -3.34 -12.18 -4.79
CA SER A 211 -4.35 -11.25 -4.26
C SER A 211 -3.91 -10.71 -2.88
N PRO A 212 -4.43 -9.56 -2.44
CA PRO A 212 -4.16 -9.06 -1.09
C PRO A 212 -4.44 -10.08 0.02
N LYS A 213 -5.46 -10.90 -0.16
CA LYS A 213 -5.81 -11.96 0.79
C LYS A 213 -4.76 -13.09 0.82
N GLU A 214 -4.31 -13.57 -0.35
CA GLU A 214 -3.27 -14.59 -0.43
C GLU A 214 -1.98 -14.13 0.22
N ILE A 215 -1.56 -12.88 -0.03
CA ILE A 215 -0.37 -12.30 0.59
C ILE A 215 -0.53 -12.19 2.11
N PHE A 216 -1.74 -11.89 2.61
CA PHE A 216 -1.99 -11.76 4.04
C PHE A 216 -2.09 -13.11 4.76
N PHE A 217 -2.84 -14.06 4.20
CA PHE A 217 -3.16 -15.31 4.90
C PHE A 217 -2.19 -16.45 4.61
N HIS A 218 -1.49 -16.38 3.47
CA HIS A 218 -0.54 -17.41 3.02
C HIS A 218 0.78 -16.79 2.56
N PRO A 219 1.41 -15.94 3.42
CA PRO A 219 2.71 -15.36 3.06
C PRO A 219 3.78 -16.45 2.98
N THR A 220 4.71 -16.30 2.02
CA THR A 220 5.96 -17.06 2.07
C THR A 220 6.79 -16.64 3.29
N GLU A 221 7.78 -17.43 3.68
CA GLU A 221 8.63 -17.12 4.83
C GLU A 221 9.24 -15.71 4.73
N VAL A 222 9.81 -15.36 3.59
CA VAL A 222 10.40 -14.03 3.32
C VAL A 222 9.37 -12.92 3.42
N VAL A 223 8.17 -13.13 2.88
CA VAL A 223 7.07 -12.14 2.95
C VAL A 223 6.59 -11.99 4.39
N ASN A 224 6.55 -13.08 5.12
CA ASN A 224 6.19 -13.13 6.53
C ASN A 224 7.12 -12.28 7.40
N ASP A 225 8.42 -12.36 7.16
CA ASP A 225 9.42 -11.54 7.86
C ASP A 225 9.21 -10.03 7.62
N PHE A 226 8.74 -9.67 6.43
CA PHE A 226 8.50 -8.29 6.06
C PHE A 226 7.17 -7.73 6.59
N ILE A 227 6.04 -8.44 6.37
CA ILE A 227 4.71 -7.97 6.77
C ILE A 227 4.34 -8.39 8.20
N GLY A 228 5.07 -9.35 8.78
CA GLY A 228 4.75 -10.01 10.05
C GLY A 228 3.73 -11.15 9.87
N ALA A 229 3.95 -12.26 10.59
CA ALA A 229 2.96 -13.34 10.63
C ALA A 229 1.67 -12.85 11.30
N PRO A 230 0.50 -12.98 10.67
CA PRO A 230 -0.73 -12.65 11.35
C PRO A 230 -0.96 -13.60 12.54
N ASN A 231 -1.48 -13.07 13.62
CA ASN A 231 -2.05 -13.89 14.69
C ASN A 231 -3.37 -14.46 14.17
N ILE A 232 -3.47 -15.76 14.06
CA ILE A 232 -4.68 -16.47 13.62
C ILE A 232 -5.32 -17.13 14.83
N LEU A 233 -6.56 -16.73 15.12
CA LEU A 233 -7.36 -17.28 16.20
C LEU A 233 -8.49 -18.12 15.62
N THR A 234 -8.58 -19.39 16.06
CA THR A 234 -9.71 -20.26 15.71
C THR A 234 -10.91 -19.93 16.59
N CYS A 235 -12.06 -19.75 15.97
CA CYS A 235 -13.30 -19.39 16.65
C CYS A 235 -14.12 -20.66 16.95
N ASP A 236 -14.48 -20.83 18.22
CA ASP A 236 -15.28 -21.96 18.70
C ASP A 236 -16.77 -21.67 18.61
N TYR A 237 -17.14 -20.39 18.72
CA TYR A 237 -18.53 -19.94 18.77
C TYR A 237 -18.69 -18.52 18.21
N CYS A 238 -19.85 -18.26 17.57
CA CYS A 238 -20.22 -16.94 17.03
C CYS A 238 -21.60 -16.55 17.52
N ASN A 239 -21.75 -15.30 17.98
CA ASN A 239 -23.03 -14.72 18.36
C ASN A 239 -23.25 -13.39 17.64
N ARG A 240 -24.39 -13.23 16.96
CA ARG A 240 -24.71 -11.97 16.26
C ARG A 240 -25.12 -10.90 17.28
N LEU A 241 -24.47 -9.76 17.13
CA LEU A 241 -24.82 -8.52 17.81
C LEU A 241 -25.60 -7.60 16.85
N SER A 242 -26.01 -6.43 17.33
CA SER A 242 -26.63 -5.39 16.51
C SER A 242 -25.61 -4.71 15.58
N PHE A 243 -26.09 -4.04 14.52
CA PHE A 243 -25.29 -3.17 13.63
C PHE A 243 -24.16 -3.86 12.86
N GLY A 244 -24.35 -5.12 12.42
CA GLY A 244 -23.35 -5.84 11.62
C GLY A 244 -22.12 -6.26 12.41
N LEU A 245 -22.25 -6.34 13.74
CA LEU A 245 -21.23 -6.86 14.62
C LEU A 245 -21.51 -8.32 14.99
N VAL A 246 -20.44 -9.09 15.17
CA VAL A 246 -20.49 -10.49 15.60
C VAL A 246 -19.47 -10.66 16.74
N GLU A 247 -19.94 -11.21 17.84
CA GLU A 247 -19.06 -11.69 18.89
C GLU A 247 -18.55 -13.08 18.54
N VAL A 248 -17.25 -13.29 18.58
CA VAL A 248 -16.59 -14.58 18.35
C VAL A 248 -15.83 -14.99 19.57
N LYS A 249 -15.96 -16.23 19.99
CA LYS A 249 -15.20 -16.81 21.08
C LYS A 249 -14.07 -17.67 20.51
N CYS A 250 -12.84 -17.35 20.85
CA CYS A 250 -11.64 -18.02 20.40
C CYS A 250 -10.88 -18.56 21.63
N GLY A 251 -11.20 -19.81 22.03
CA GLY A 251 -10.74 -20.34 23.31
C GLY A 251 -11.26 -19.51 24.49
N ASP A 252 -10.33 -18.91 25.27
CA ASP A 252 -10.67 -18.08 26.44
C ASP A 252 -10.88 -16.60 26.10
N ILE A 253 -10.71 -16.22 24.82
CA ILE A 253 -10.82 -14.83 24.35
C ILE A 253 -12.17 -14.62 23.67
N SER A 254 -12.89 -13.54 24.07
CA SER A 254 -14.06 -13.05 23.36
C SER A 254 -13.71 -11.78 22.58
N LEU A 255 -14.00 -11.79 21.26
CA LEU A 255 -13.72 -10.67 20.37
C LEU A 255 -14.98 -10.26 19.63
N VAL A 256 -15.11 -8.98 19.34
CA VAL A 256 -16.15 -8.43 18.46
C VAL A 256 -15.51 -8.10 17.12
N VAL A 257 -16.13 -8.58 16.05
CA VAL A 257 -15.71 -8.34 14.66
C VAL A 257 -16.86 -7.76 13.85
N SER A 258 -16.56 -7.02 12.79
CA SER A 258 -17.57 -6.53 11.84
C SER A 258 -17.79 -7.57 10.75
N SER A 259 -19.02 -8.12 10.64
CA SER A 259 -19.36 -9.12 9.64
C SER A 259 -20.87 -9.23 9.42
N GLU A 260 -21.23 -9.48 8.16
CA GLU A 260 -22.60 -9.91 7.79
C GLU A 260 -22.77 -11.44 7.75
N ARG A 261 -21.68 -12.19 7.95
CA ARG A 261 -21.66 -13.65 7.85
C ARG A 261 -22.28 -14.32 9.08
N LYS A 262 -22.88 -15.49 8.86
CA LYS A 262 -23.51 -16.28 9.92
C LYS A 262 -22.50 -17.10 10.73
N GLU A 263 -21.40 -17.50 10.10
CA GLU A 263 -20.38 -18.36 10.70
C GLU A 263 -18.99 -17.78 10.44
N ILE A 264 -18.18 -17.73 11.48
CA ILE A 264 -16.80 -17.26 11.45
C ILE A 264 -15.95 -18.32 12.13
N LYS A 265 -15.08 -19.01 11.38
CA LYS A 265 -14.22 -20.07 11.90
C LYS A 265 -12.88 -19.59 12.37
N LYS A 266 -12.35 -18.54 11.75
CA LYS A 266 -11.04 -17.97 12.11
C LYS A 266 -11.06 -16.47 11.94
N VAL A 267 -10.34 -15.79 12.83
CA VAL A 267 -10.03 -14.35 12.72
C VAL A 267 -8.53 -14.16 12.75
N ALA A 268 -8.05 -13.14 12.04
CA ALA A 268 -6.64 -12.81 11.97
C ALA A 268 -6.39 -11.33 12.27
N ILE A 269 -5.23 -11.03 12.87
CA ILE A 269 -4.76 -9.67 13.14
C ILE A 269 -3.24 -9.63 13.03
N LEU A 270 -2.68 -8.57 12.44
CA LEU A 270 -1.23 -8.39 12.38
C LEU A 270 -0.67 -8.03 13.77
N PRO A 271 0.57 -8.45 14.08
CA PRO A 271 1.22 -8.10 15.35
C PRO A 271 1.31 -6.59 15.62
N GLU A 272 1.48 -5.78 14.59
CA GLU A 272 1.56 -4.31 14.66
C GLU A 272 0.21 -3.62 14.89
N ASP A 273 -0.90 -4.34 14.75
CA ASP A 273 -2.27 -3.84 14.97
C ASP A 273 -2.80 -4.16 16.37
N ILE A 274 -2.01 -4.82 17.19
CA ILE A 274 -2.31 -5.10 18.59
C ILE A 274 -1.57 -4.08 19.43
N TYR A 275 -2.32 -3.30 20.21
CA TYR A 275 -1.73 -2.38 21.17
C TYR A 275 -1.47 -3.10 22.49
N LEU A 276 -0.26 -2.92 23.01
CA LEU A 276 0.17 -3.42 24.32
C LEU A 276 0.05 -2.29 25.36
N SER A 277 -0.40 -2.63 26.56
CA SER A 277 -0.44 -1.70 27.69
C SER A 277 -0.09 -2.45 28.98
N ASP A 278 0.67 -1.81 29.85
CA ASP A 278 1.01 -2.27 31.20
C ASP A 278 -0.17 -2.16 32.18
N THR A 279 -1.11 -1.26 31.90
CA THR A 279 -2.30 -1.01 32.72
C THR A 279 -3.57 -1.24 31.92
N LYS A 280 -4.71 -1.46 32.60
CA LYS A 280 -6.01 -1.59 31.92
C LYS A 280 -6.34 -0.27 31.19
N PRO A 281 -6.43 -0.27 29.84
CA PRO A 281 -6.73 0.95 29.10
C PRO A 281 -8.12 1.50 29.44
N PRO A 282 -8.32 2.82 29.46
CA PRO A 282 -9.63 3.43 29.71
C PRO A 282 -10.60 3.18 28.54
N GLY A 283 -11.92 3.12 28.83
CA GLY A 283 -13.00 2.97 27.83
C GLY A 283 -13.63 1.58 27.82
N PRO A 284 -14.46 1.24 26.77
CA PRO A 284 -15.24 0.00 26.73
C PRO A 284 -14.35 -1.25 26.66
N ASP A 285 -14.79 -2.34 27.26
CA ASP A 285 -14.04 -3.62 27.32
C ASP A 285 -14.12 -4.44 26.00
N VAL A 286 -14.35 -3.78 24.87
CA VAL A 286 -14.44 -4.45 23.56
C VAL A 286 -13.03 -4.74 23.05
N ASN A 287 -12.77 -6.01 22.69
CA ASN A 287 -11.49 -6.48 22.15
C ASN A 287 -10.27 -6.16 23.04
N ARG A 288 -10.48 -6.18 24.34
CA ARG A 288 -9.44 -6.01 25.36
C ARG A 288 -9.20 -7.32 26.06
N VAL A 289 -7.99 -7.79 25.98
CA VAL A 289 -7.60 -9.12 26.47
C VAL A 289 -6.45 -8.96 27.43
N LYS A 290 -6.59 -9.56 28.63
CA LYS A 290 -5.51 -9.66 29.61
C LYS A 290 -4.63 -10.85 29.27
N GLY A 291 -3.32 -10.69 29.33
CA GLY A 291 -2.36 -11.75 29.05
C GLY A 291 -1.10 -11.64 29.89
N ARG A 292 -0.21 -12.59 29.71
CA ARG A 292 1.11 -12.61 30.36
C ARG A 292 2.19 -12.58 29.29
N LEU A 293 3.13 -11.67 29.43
CA LEU A 293 4.29 -11.53 28.56
C LEU A 293 5.25 -12.70 28.78
N ILE A 294 5.50 -13.51 27.76
CA ILE A 294 6.34 -14.72 27.87
C ILE A 294 7.69 -14.58 27.18
N GLU A 295 7.80 -13.73 26.18
CA GLU A 295 9.01 -13.57 25.41
C GLU A 295 9.11 -12.15 24.85
N ILE A 296 10.32 -11.63 24.80
CA ILE A 296 10.66 -10.31 24.26
C ILE A 296 11.84 -10.48 23.31
N GLU A 297 11.63 -10.19 22.04
CA GLU A 297 12.65 -10.18 20.98
C GLU A 297 12.91 -8.74 20.56
N GLU A 298 14.09 -8.21 20.86
CA GLU A 298 14.46 -6.85 20.47
C GLU A 298 15.25 -6.84 19.16
N SER A 299 14.91 -5.90 18.29
CA SER A 299 15.68 -5.55 17.11
C SER A 299 16.04 -4.06 17.14
N SER A 300 16.83 -3.57 16.16
CA SER A 300 17.37 -2.21 16.17
C SER A 300 16.32 -1.09 16.27
N SER A 301 15.07 -1.33 15.91
CA SER A 301 14.00 -0.30 15.88
C SER A 301 12.66 -0.78 16.42
N THR A 302 12.48 -2.10 16.57
CA THR A 302 11.19 -2.69 16.98
C THR A 302 11.40 -3.78 18.01
N VAL A 303 10.37 -4.01 18.82
CA VAL A 303 10.29 -5.10 19.79
C VAL A 303 9.11 -5.98 19.41
N CYS A 304 9.35 -7.29 19.33
CA CYS A 304 8.31 -8.31 19.20
C CYS A 304 8.09 -8.96 20.56
N CYS A 305 6.86 -8.92 21.03
CA CYS A 305 6.44 -9.55 22.29
C CYS A 305 5.54 -10.73 22.00
N SER A 306 5.76 -11.86 22.68
CA SER A 306 4.83 -12.99 22.72
C SER A 306 4.03 -12.92 24.01
N VAL A 307 2.70 -12.84 23.90
CA VAL A 307 1.78 -12.72 25.05
C VAL A 307 0.81 -13.90 25.06
N VAL A 308 0.78 -14.65 26.16
CA VAL A 308 -0.17 -15.75 26.34
C VAL A 308 -1.45 -15.23 27.01
N THR A 309 -2.59 -15.57 26.38
CA THR A 309 -3.93 -15.25 26.87
C THR A 309 -4.76 -16.53 26.87
N GLY A 310 -4.93 -17.15 28.03
CA GLY A 310 -5.54 -18.48 28.12
C GLY A 310 -4.78 -19.51 27.30
N LYS A 311 -5.47 -20.14 26.33
CA LYS A 311 -4.87 -21.13 25.40
C LYS A 311 -4.21 -20.51 24.15
N ASN A 312 -4.34 -19.21 23.95
CA ASN A 312 -3.82 -18.54 22.75
C ASN A 312 -2.49 -17.85 23.05
N SER A 313 -1.59 -17.83 22.09
CA SER A 313 -0.38 -17.00 22.08
C SER A 313 -0.50 -15.96 21.00
N LEU A 314 -0.34 -14.69 21.35
CA LEU A 314 -0.41 -13.55 20.43
C LEU A 314 0.95 -12.87 20.35
N ARG A 315 1.42 -12.64 19.14
CA ARG A 315 2.60 -11.81 18.86
C ARG A 315 2.17 -10.35 18.71
N VAL A 316 2.91 -9.46 19.35
CA VAL A 316 2.70 -8.00 19.30
C VAL A 316 3.99 -7.36 18.86
N LYS A 317 3.91 -6.42 17.90
CA LYS A 317 5.07 -5.69 17.40
C LYS A 317 4.88 -4.19 17.65
N LEU A 318 5.86 -3.56 18.30
CA LEU A 318 5.83 -2.15 18.63
C LEU A 318 7.22 -1.52 18.47
N SER A 319 7.30 -0.18 18.49
CA SER A 319 8.59 0.50 18.46
C SER A 319 9.35 0.34 19.77
N GLN A 320 10.68 0.32 19.71
CA GLN A 320 11.53 0.20 20.88
C GLN A 320 11.31 1.36 21.87
N GLU A 321 11.05 2.58 21.40
CA GLU A 321 10.76 3.75 22.23
C GLU A 321 9.49 3.54 23.09
N ILE A 322 8.41 3.03 22.46
CA ILE A 322 7.14 2.76 23.16
C ILE A 322 7.35 1.66 24.19
N PHE A 323 8.02 0.57 23.82
CA PHE A 323 8.27 -0.54 24.74
C PHE A 323 9.11 -0.13 25.95
N ALA A 324 10.19 0.62 25.72
CA ALA A 324 11.07 1.13 26.80
C ALA A 324 10.32 2.03 27.79
N SER A 325 9.30 2.77 27.33
CA SER A 325 8.49 3.63 28.23
C SER A 325 7.60 2.86 29.19
N MET A 326 7.32 1.58 28.92
CA MET A 326 6.44 0.73 29.75
C MET A 326 7.21 -0.04 30.84
N SER A 327 8.53 -0.15 30.76
CA SER A 327 9.39 -0.88 31.71
C SER A 327 8.95 -2.34 31.99
N LEU A 328 8.44 -3.02 30.93
CA LEU A 328 7.90 -4.38 31.01
C LEU A 328 9.00 -5.44 30.96
N ASN A 329 8.78 -6.53 31.72
CA ASN A 329 9.65 -7.69 31.76
C ASN A 329 8.87 -8.97 31.44
N THR A 330 9.59 -10.01 31.05
CA THR A 330 9.02 -11.35 30.88
C THR A 330 8.39 -11.81 32.21
N GLY A 331 7.15 -12.27 32.12
CA GLY A 331 6.33 -12.68 33.25
C GLY A 331 5.27 -11.65 33.69
N ASP A 332 5.39 -10.41 33.27
CA ASP A 332 4.45 -9.35 33.63
C ASP A 332 3.06 -9.57 33.00
N GLU A 333 2.05 -9.14 33.76
CA GLU A 333 0.68 -9.09 33.26
C GLU A 333 0.48 -7.84 32.39
N VAL A 334 -0.09 -8.01 31.23
CA VAL A 334 -0.30 -6.95 30.24
C VAL A 334 -1.71 -6.98 29.67
N TRP A 335 -2.13 -5.85 29.09
CA TRP A 335 -3.37 -5.74 28.35
C TRP A 335 -3.09 -5.61 26.87
N LEU A 336 -3.84 -6.37 26.08
CA LEU A 336 -3.85 -6.29 24.61
C LEU A 336 -5.16 -5.66 24.15
N ILE A 337 -5.06 -4.71 23.21
CA ILE A 337 -6.22 -4.12 22.53
C ILE A 337 -6.14 -4.53 21.07
N LEU A 338 -7.09 -5.36 20.63
CA LEU A 338 -7.20 -5.80 19.24
C LEU A 338 -8.17 -4.86 18.50
N ALA A 339 -7.65 -3.98 17.68
CA ALA A 339 -8.47 -2.98 17.02
C ALA A 339 -9.53 -3.63 16.10
N LEU A 340 -10.82 -3.38 16.39
CA LEU A 340 -11.96 -3.99 15.68
C LEU A 340 -11.85 -3.88 14.15
N ARG A 341 -11.40 -2.74 13.64
CA ARG A 341 -11.25 -2.48 12.19
C ARG A 341 -10.10 -3.25 11.55
N LYS A 342 -9.23 -3.84 12.36
CA LYS A 342 -8.02 -4.56 11.92
C LYS A 342 -8.18 -6.08 12.02
N LEU A 343 -9.22 -6.54 12.72
CA LEU A 343 -9.59 -7.94 12.75
C LEU A 343 -10.16 -8.36 11.41
N LYS A 344 -9.58 -9.38 10.81
CA LYS A 344 -9.95 -9.95 9.51
C LYS A 344 -10.52 -11.34 9.69
N ILE A 345 -11.54 -11.66 8.90
CA ILE A 345 -12.19 -12.95 8.93
C ILE A 345 -11.59 -13.82 7.84
N ILE A 346 -11.14 -15.02 8.23
CA ILE A 346 -10.66 -16.06 7.29
C ILE A 346 -11.83 -16.96 6.94
N THR A 347 -12.02 -17.19 5.64
CA THR A 347 -13.04 -18.08 5.09
C THR A 347 -12.42 -19.37 4.58
N ASP A 348 -13.02 -20.52 4.91
CA ASP A 348 -12.62 -21.80 4.32
C ASP A 348 -12.98 -21.78 2.83
N GLY A 349 -11.98 -21.98 1.97
CA GLY A 349 -12.17 -22.06 0.51
C GLY A 349 -11.72 -20.85 -0.27
N GLU A 350 -11.06 -19.88 0.37
CA GLU A 350 -10.35 -18.77 -0.31
C GLU A 350 -8.85 -18.83 -0.04
#